data_67fb86c59c76d149cec27a235f6da12a
#
_entry.id   67fb86c59c76d149cec27a235f6da12a
#
_cell.length_a   1.000
_cell.length_b   1.000
_cell.length_c   1.000
_cell.angle_alpha   90.00
_cell.angle_beta   90.00
_cell.angle_gamma   90.00
#
_symmetry.space_group_name_H-M   'P 1'
#
loop_
_entity.id
_entity.type
_entity.pdbx_description
1 polymer ?
#
loop_
_entity_poly.entity_id
_entity_poly.type
_entity_poly.pdbx_seq_one_letter_code
_entity_poly.pdbx_strand_id
1 'polypeptide(L)'
;MVKKTLKADSIVLKLVFIFAIVIVLIVANLFTGSKLSDREYEYNHAKSSIINGAGGNFVIEDVFLVIPYSYQEKRRNSKDQIYYETVWANEYIRPSSVKSSADLKTQERNIGIYSFPIYSGDVSYEATFDFSELKTKTRNTYSYANAMFCVEVSDRSLMEKPVFKIGDKVYPVEYTEIDYATAYSMSKSAKISKCITAKIPLGNSPVVFKSDYKIRGAEKFSLKLISQ
;
A
#
# COMPACT_ATOMS: atom_id res chain seq x y z
N MET A 1 49.16 71.79 -4.78
CA MET A 1 48.35 70.91 -5.69
C MET A 1 48.23 69.48 -5.14
N VAL A 2 47.99 69.26 -3.84
CA VAL A 2 48.04 67.91 -3.21
C VAL A 2 46.77 67.54 -2.44
N LYS A 3 45.74 68.41 -2.36
CA LYS A 3 44.53 68.15 -1.57
C LYS A 3 43.37 67.53 -2.34
N LYS A 4 43.45 67.25 -3.67
CA LYS A 4 42.33 66.71 -4.47
C LYS A 4 42.37 65.18 -4.64
N THR A 5 43.55 64.60 -4.50
CA THR A 5 43.74 63.14 -4.66
C THR A 5 43.22 62.35 -3.46
N LEU A 6 43.33 62.87 -2.25
CA LEU A 6 42.89 62.19 -1.02
C LEU A 6 41.36 61.97 -0.90
N LYS A 7 40.53 62.81 -1.55
CA LYS A 7 39.08 62.65 -1.52
C LYS A 7 38.59 61.59 -2.48
N ALA A 8 39.23 61.44 -3.64
CA ALA A 8 38.87 60.39 -4.62
C ALA A 8 39.27 59.00 -4.10
N ASP A 9 40.45 58.89 -3.51
CA ASP A 9 40.93 57.65 -2.88
C ASP A 9 40.04 57.20 -1.71
N SER A 10 39.49 58.15 -0.94
CA SER A 10 38.54 57.83 0.15
C SER A 10 37.20 57.25 -0.35
N ILE A 11 36.71 57.67 -1.52
CA ILE A 11 35.48 57.19 -2.10
C ILE A 11 35.70 55.78 -2.70
N VAL A 12 36.80 55.58 -3.38
CA VAL A 12 37.19 54.28 -3.95
C VAL A 12 37.38 53.26 -2.81
N LEU A 13 38.05 53.65 -1.75
CA LEU A 13 38.24 52.77 -0.58
C LEU A 13 36.89 52.34 0.06
N LYS A 14 35.93 53.26 0.19
CA LYS A 14 34.58 52.96 0.68
C LYS A 14 33.83 52.01 -0.23
N LEU A 15 33.91 52.19 -1.55
CA LEU A 15 33.30 51.30 -2.54
C LEU A 15 33.88 49.90 -2.50
N VAL A 16 35.21 49.78 -2.39
CA VAL A 16 35.89 48.47 -2.24
C VAL A 16 35.46 47.76 -0.96
N PHE A 17 35.33 48.53 0.15
CA PHE A 17 34.90 47.95 1.41
C PHE A 17 33.45 47.45 1.38
N ILE A 18 32.53 48.23 0.76
CA ILE A 18 31.14 47.81 0.57
C ILE A 18 31.09 46.56 -0.31
N PHE A 19 31.87 46.52 -1.41
CA PHE A 19 31.92 45.35 -2.29
C PHE A 19 32.46 44.09 -1.58
N ALA A 20 33.48 44.26 -0.73
CA ALA A 20 34.00 43.16 0.10
C ALA A 20 32.94 42.62 1.06
N ILE A 21 32.17 43.51 1.72
CA ILE A 21 31.05 43.07 2.60
C ILE A 21 29.99 42.29 1.81
N VAL A 22 29.61 42.76 0.63
CA VAL A 22 28.62 42.06 -0.21
C VAL A 22 29.11 40.68 -0.61
N ILE A 23 30.41 40.55 -0.97
CA ILE A 23 31.00 39.23 -1.29
C ILE A 23 30.93 38.30 -0.06
N VAL A 24 31.32 38.80 1.13
CA VAL A 24 31.28 38.00 2.37
C VAL A 24 29.84 37.54 2.66
N LEU A 25 28.85 38.41 2.49
CA LEU A 25 27.43 38.05 2.68
C LEU A 25 26.95 37.00 1.68
N ILE A 26 27.36 37.11 0.41
CA ILE A 26 27.03 36.10 -0.63
C ILE A 26 27.65 34.75 -0.28
N VAL A 27 28.94 34.73 0.09
CA VAL A 27 29.63 33.47 0.46
C VAL A 27 29.02 32.89 1.73
N ALA A 28 28.69 33.68 2.73
CA ALA A 28 28.01 33.20 3.93
C ALA A 28 26.65 32.60 3.63
N ASN A 29 25.89 33.21 2.72
CA ASN A 29 24.56 32.71 2.30
C ASN A 29 24.68 31.39 1.53
N LEU A 30 25.63 31.25 0.61
CA LEU A 30 25.91 30.00 -0.10
C LEU A 30 26.33 28.88 0.86
N PHE A 31 27.16 29.19 1.86
CA PHE A 31 27.63 28.23 2.85
C PHE A 31 26.50 27.75 3.76
N THR A 32 25.60 28.67 4.15
CA THR A 32 24.42 28.33 4.96
C THR A 32 23.44 27.49 4.18
N GLY A 33 23.19 27.78 2.91
CA GLY A 33 22.34 27.02 2.03
C GLY A 33 22.83 25.57 1.82
N SER A 34 24.15 25.41 1.60
CA SER A 34 24.77 24.08 1.49
C SER A 34 24.58 23.24 2.78
N LYS A 35 24.85 23.86 3.95
CA LYS A 35 24.67 23.17 5.23
C LYS A 35 23.22 22.77 5.53
N LEU A 36 22.26 23.58 5.09
CA LEU A 36 20.85 23.26 5.25
C LEU A 36 20.45 22.07 4.38
N SER A 37 20.90 22.05 3.13
CA SER A 37 20.69 20.95 2.19
C SER A 37 21.32 19.64 2.68
N ASP A 38 22.53 19.69 3.24
CA ASP A 38 23.21 18.51 3.80
C ASP A 38 22.39 17.93 4.98
N ARG A 39 21.86 18.77 5.86
CA ARG A 39 21.03 18.36 6.99
C ARG A 39 19.70 17.75 6.55
N GLU A 40 19.07 18.31 5.53
CA GLU A 40 17.85 17.78 4.96
C GLU A 40 18.08 16.41 4.31
N TYR A 41 19.19 16.25 3.61
CA TYR A 41 19.60 14.96 3.06
C TYR A 41 19.82 13.92 4.16
N GLU A 42 20.58 14.24 5.21
CA GLU A 42 20.83 13.36 6.35
C GLU A 42 19.52 12.98 7.07
N TYR A 43 18.61 13.94 7.29
CA TYR A 43 17.29 13.68 7.86
C TYR A 43 16.47 12.71 7.01
N ASN A 44 16.38 12.95 5.71
CA ASN A 44 15.61 12.12 4.79
C ASN A 44 16.23 10.72 4.67
N HIS A 45 17.55 10.61 4.70
CA HIS A 45 18.26 9.35 4.71
C HIS A 45 18.00 8.55 6.00
N ALA A 46 18.12 9.20 7.16
CA ALA A 46 17.82 8.59 8.45
C ALA A 46 16.35 8.15 8.53
N LYS A 47 15.42 9.00 8.08
CA LYS A 47 13.99 8.72 7.98
C LYS A 47 13.71 7.48 7.12
N SER A 48 14.23 7.44 5.90
CA SER A 48 14.05 6.32 4.98
C SER A 48 14.64 5.02 5.54
N SER A 49 15.80 5.10 6.21
CA SER A 49 16.43 3.94 6.84
C SER A 49 15.55 3.36 7.96
N ILE A 50 14.97 4.21 8.82
CA ILE A 50 14.07 3.76 9.89
C ILE A 50 12.79 3.18 9.31
N ILE A 51 12.15 3.86 8.36
CA ILE A 51 10.91 3.40 7.73
C ILE A 51 11.12 2.02 7.09
N ASN A 52 12.17 1.88 6.29
CA ASN A 52 12.46 0.62 5.61
C ASN A 52 12.83 -0.49 6.61
N GLY A 53 13.60 -0.18 7.64
CA GLY A 53 13.97 -1.12 8.71
C GLY A 53 12.82 -1.50 9.63
N ALA A 54 11.78 -0.67 9.74
CA ALA A 54 10.56 -0.95 10.50
C ALA A 54 9.49 -1.69 9.69
N GLY A 55 9.69 -1.89 8.38
CA GLY A 55 8.71 -2.55 7.52
C GLY A 55 7.84 -1.60 6.69
N GLY A 56 8.08 -0.29 6.77
CA GLY A 56 7.34 0.71 6.00
C GLY A 56 5.94 0.99 6.55
N ASN A 57 5.02 1.27 5.67
CA ASN A 57 3.62 1.54 6.00
C ASN A 57 2.80 0.26 5.98
N PHE A 58 1.98 0.04 6.99
CA PHE A 58 1.00 -1.03 6.95
C PHE A 58 -0.31 -0.53 6.35
N VAL A 59 -0.74 -1.20 5.28
CA VAL A 59 -1.99 -0.87 4.60
C VAL A 59 -2.71 -2.17 4.24
N ILE A 60 -3.96 -2.31 4.66
CA ILE A 60 -4.91 -3.23 4.04
C ILE A 60 -5.63 -2.43 2.95
N GLU A 61 -5.40 -2.77 1.68
CA GLU A 61 -5.94 -2.02 0.55
C GLU A 61 -7.31 -2.53 0.12
N ASP A 62 -7.44 -3.83 -0.08
CA ASP A 62 -8.70 -4.45 -0.47
C ASP A 62 -8.83 -5.86 0.12
N VAL A 63 -10.08 -6.26 0.34
CA VAL A 63 -10.43 -7.59 0.84
C VAL A 63 -11.59 -8.11 0.02
N PHE A 64 -11.46 -9.30 -0.54
CA PHE A 64 -12.47 -9.87 -1.40
C PHE A 64 -12.46 -11.40 -1.39
N LEU A 65 -13.58 -11.95 -1.77
CA LEU A 65 -13.79 -13.38 -1.96
C LEU A 65 -13.83 -13.68 -3.46
N VAL A 66 -13.03 -14.63 -3.91
CA VAL A 66 -12.99 -15.09 -5.29
C VAL A 66 -13.69 -16.44 -5.37
N ILE A 67 -14.71 -16.53 -6.21
CA ILE A 67 -15.42 -17.81 -6.47
C ILE A 67 -15.24 -18.14 -7.95
N PRO A 68 -14.49 -19.19 -8.28
CA PRO A 68 -14.39 -19.67 -9.67
C PRO A 68 -15.73 -20.17 -10.17
N TYR A 69 -16.04 -19.88 -11.41
CA TYR A 69 -17.22 -20.41 -12.08
C TYR A 69 -16.93 -20.77 -13.54
N SER A 70 -17.77 -21.61 -14.12
CA SER A 70 -17.75 -21.90 -15.54
C SER A 70 -19.11 -21.64 -16.16
N TYR A 71 -19.10 -21.29 -17.44
CA TYR A 71 -20.28 -21.12 -18.26
C TYR A 71 -20.05 -21.65 -19.68
N GLN A 72 -21.13 -21.90 -20.40
CA GLN A 72 -21.06 -22.32 -21.78
C GLN A 72 -21.15 -21.12 -22.72
N GLU A 73 -20.07 -20.88 -23.48
CA GLU A 73 -20.04 -19.85 -24.50
C GLU A 73 -20.32 -20.46 -25.88
N LYS A 74 -21.28 -19.85 -26.62
CA LYS A 74 -21.59 -20.23 -27.98
C LYS A 74 -20.56 -19.63 -28.93
N ARG A 75 -19.84 -20.50 -29.65
CA ARG A 75 -18.84 -20.10 -30.66
C ARG A 75 -19.18 -20.67 -32.05
N ARG A 76 -18.57 -20.09 -33.07
CA ARG A 76 -18.61 -20.55 -34.43
C ARG A 76 -17.22 -20.90 -34.92
N ASN A 77 -17.10 -22.05 -35.61
CA ASN A 77 -15.85 -22.44 -36.25
C ASN A 77 -15.74 -21.82 -37.65
N SER A 78 -14.60 -22.02 -38.33
CA SER A 78 -14.33 -21.53 -39.67
C SER A 78 -15.28 -22.09 -40.74
N LYS A 79 -16.09 -23.14 -40.46
CA LYS A 79 -17.10 -23.74 -41.32
C LYS A 79 -18.52 -23.30 -40.92
N ASP A 80 -18.65 -22.20 -40.17
CA ASP A 80 -19.91 -21.64 -39.66
C ASP A 80 -20.75 -22.57 -38.78
N GLN A 81 -20.15 -23.64 -38.25
CA GLN A 81 -20.81 -24.58 -37.35
C GLN A 81 -20.76 -24.03 -35.92
N ILE A 82 -21.89 -24.12 -35.24
CA ILE A 82 -22.02 -23.70 -33.85
C ILE A 82 -21.52 -24.82 -32.93
N TYR A 83 -20.69 -24.46 -31.98
CA TYR A 83 -20.29 -25.31 -30.84
C TYR A 83 -20.33 -24.54 -29.54
N TYR A 84 -20.34 -25.27 -28.43
CA TYR A 84 -20.30 -24.67 -27.09
C TYR A 84 -18.96 -24.99 -26.47
N GLU A 85 -18.32 -23.96 -25.94
CA GLU A 85 -17.05 -24.06 -25.22
C GLU A 85 -17.27 -23.73 -23.76
N THR A 86 -16.68 -24.54 -22.86
CA THR A 86 -16.69 -24.23 -21.44
C THR A 86 -15.62 -23.18 -21.14
N VAL A 87 -16.04 -22.02 -20.68
CA VAL A 87 -15.18 -20.92 -20.29
C VAL A 87 -15.15 -20.85 -18.77
N TRP A 88 -13.93 -20.69 -18.23
CA TRP A 88 -13.71 -20.49 -16.79
C TRP A 88 -13.47 -19.01 -16.51
N ALA A 89 -14.08 -18.54 -15.43
CA ALA A 89 -13.94 -17.17 -14.96
C ALA A 89 -14.01 -17.11 -13.43
N ASN A 90 -13.76 -15.93 -12.87
CA ASN A 90 -13.82 -15.70 -11.43
C ASN A 90 -14.88 -14.63 -11.12
N GLU A 91 -15.69 -14.87 -10.13
CA GLU A 91 -16.56 -13.86 -9.51
C GLU A 91 -15.82 -13.29 -8.29
N TYR A 92 -15.77 -11.97 -8.20
CA TYR A 92 -15.14 -11.24 -7.10
C TYR A 92 -16.21 -10.59 -6.24
N ILE A 93 -16.25 -10.95 -4.98
CA ILE A 93 -17.28 -10.48 -4.05
C ILE A 93 -16.61 -9.63 -2.99
N ARG A 94 -17.10 -8.41 -2.81
CA ARG A 94 -16.69 -7.53 -1.72
C ARG A 94 -17.45 -7.87 -0.45
N PRO A 95 -16.87 -7.57 0.73
CA PRO A 95 -17.58 -7.76 1.98
C PRO A 95 -18.80 -6.83 2.07
N SER A 96 -19.90 -7.36 2.58
CA SER A 96 -21.11 -6.59 2.92
C SER A 96 -20.96 -5.80 4.22
N SER A 97 -20.09 -6.27 5.12
CA SER A 97 -19.70 -5.54 6.32
C SER A 97 -18.28 -5.84 6.71
N VAL A 98 -17.63 -4.86 7.35
CA VAL A 98 -16.26 -4.96 7.83
C VAL A 98 -16.17 -4.41 9.23
N LYS A 99 -15.47 -5.13 10.11
CA LYS A 99 -15.04 -4.65 11.43
C LYS A 99 -13.55 -4.84 11.56
N SER A 100 -12.88 -3.87 12.14
CA SER A 100 -11.45 -3.96 12.40
C SER A 100 -11.14 -3.42 13.79
N SER A 101 -10.13 -4.00 14.42
CA SER A 101 -9.53 -3.50 15.66
C SER A 101 -8.02 -3.56 15.54
N ALA A 102 -7.35 -2.62 16.18
CA ALA A 102 -5.89 -2.57 16.22
C ALA A 102 -5.45 -2.17 17.63
N ASP A 103 -4.53 -2.95 18.20
CA ASP A 103 -3.81 -2.62 19.42
C ASP A 103 -2.36 -2.35 19.06
N LEU A 104 -2.02 -1.06 18.98
CA LEU A 104 -0.72 -0.59 18.50
C LEU A 104 0.06 0.04 19.64
N LYS A 105 1.31 -0.38 19.81
CA LYS A 105 2.30 0.22 20.70
C LYS A 105 3.27 1.05 19.87
N THR A 106 3.44 2.30 20.26
CA THR A 106 4.42 3.20 19.62
C THR A 106 5.70 3.24 20.46
N GLN A 107 6.83 3.33 19.78
CA GLN A 107 8.14 3.55 20.38
C GLN A 107 8.96 4.45 19.46
N GLU A 108 9.89 5.18 20.05
CA GLU A 108 10.81 6.01 19.29
C GLU A 108 12.07 5.23 18.91
N ARG A 109 12.51 5.39 17.69
CA ARG A 109 13.78 4.87 17.20
C ARG A 109 14.67 6.00 16.73
N ASN A 110 15.91 6.00 17.22
CA ASN A 110 16.86 7.06 16.95
C ASN A 110 17.92 6.62 15.95
N ILE A 111 18.29 7.54 15.03
CA ILE A 111 19.48 7.47 14.21
C ILE A 111 20.20 8.82 14.33
N GLY A 112 21.37 8.83 14.96
CA GLY A 112 22.09 10.06 15.27
C GLY A 112 21.25 10.97 16.18
N ILE A 113 20.99 12.18 15.70
CA ILE A 113 20.19 13.19 16.39
C ILE A 113 18.69 13.13 16.06
N TYR A 114 18.30 12.26 15.13
CA TYR A 114 16.92 12.18 14.64
C TYR A 114 16.16 11.06 15.34
N SER A 115 14.94 11.36 15.77
CA SER A 115 14.01 10.43 16.38
C SER A 115 12.77 10.27 15.51
N PHE A 116 12.33 9.03 15.30
CA PHE A 116 11.14 8.72 14.49
C PHE A 116 10.26 7.71 15.22
N PRO A 117 8.94 7.94 15.22
CA PRO A 117 8.01 6.96 15.78
C PRO A 117 7.90 5.74 14.88
N ILE A 118 7.98 4.59 15.50
CA ILE A 118 7.62 3.30 14.90
C ILE A 118 6.50 2.68 15.72
N TYR A 119 5.71 1.84 15.10
CA TYR A 119 4.63 1.12 15.77
C TYR A 119 4.77 -0.39 15.56
N SER A 120 4.26 -1.15 16.51
CA SER A 120 4.07 -2.59 16.40
C SER A 120 2.83 -3.00 17.18
N GLY A 121 2.19 -4.08 16.78
CA GLY A 121 1.01 -4.56 17.48
C GLY A 121 0.20 -5.57 16.69
N ASP A 122 -0.98 -5.84 17.21
CA ASP A 122 -1.93 -6.81 16.67
C ASP A 122 -3.07 -6.08 15.97
N VAL A 123 -3.44 -6.57 14.78
CA VAL A 123 -4.58 -6.08 14.00
C VAL A 123 -5.50 -7.26 13.72
N SER A 124 -6.75 -7.12 14.10
CA SER A 124 -7.81 -8.06 13.75
C SER A 124 -8.77 -7.42 12.75
N TYR A 125 -9.10 -8.17 11.72
CA TYR A 125 -10.01 -7.77 10.66
C TYR A 125 -11.07 -8.83 10.47
N GLU A 126 -12.34 -8.45 10.55
CA GLU A 126 -13.50 -9.32 10.35
C GLU A 126 -14.31 -8.81 9.17
N ALA A 127 -14.54 -9.67 8.18
CA ALA A 127 -15.30 -9.35 6.99
C ALA A 127 -16.44 -10.35 6.79
N THR A 128 -17.64 -9.85 6.52
CA THR A 128 -18.81 -10.67 6.18
C THR A 128 -19.05 -10.64 4.69
N PHE A 129 -19.16 -11.80 4.07
CA PHE A 129 -19.43 -11.93 2.64
C PHE A 129 -20.78 -12.59 2.42
N ASP A 130 -21.64 -11.90 1.67
CA ASP A 130 -22.91 -12.45 1.20
C ASP A 130 -22.79 -12.78 -0.29
N PHE A 131 -22.98 -14.06 -0.63
CA PHE A 131 -22.95 -14.56 -1.99
C PHE A 131 -24.26 -15.29 -2.35
N SER A 132 -25.33 -15.02 -1.61
CA SER A 132 -26.66 -15.63 -1.83
C SER A 132 -27.20 -15.37 -3.23
N GLU A 133 -26.94 -14.18 -3.79
CA GLU A 133 -27.36 -13.80 -5.14
C GLU A 133 -26.75 -14.68 -6.23
N LEU A 134 -25.58 -15.28 -6.02
CA LEU A 134 -24.96 -16.16 -7.01
C LEU A 134 -25.80 -17.42 -7.28
N LYS A 135 -26.57 -17.86 -6.30
CA LYS A 135 -27.46 -19.03 -6.42
C LYS A 135 -28.59 -18.80 -7.43
N THR A 136 -28.89 -17.54 -7.74
CA THR A 136 -29.92 -17.17 -8.73
C THR A 136 -29.39 -17.11 -10.17
N LYS A 137 -28.06 -17.05 -10.35
CA LYS A 137 -27.40 -17.00 -11.66
C LYS A 137 -27.30 -18.38 -12.28
N THR A 138 -28.39 -18.88 -12.81
CA THR A 138 -28.54 -20.32 -13.32
C THR A 138 -27.66 -20.67 -14.52
N ARG A 139 -27.09 -19.66 -15.22
CA ARG A 139 -26.20 -19.90 -16.39
C ARG A 139 -24.77 -20.24 -15.99
N ASN A 140 -24.39 -19.99 -14.73
CA ASN A 140 -23.04 -20.19 -14.22
C ASN A 140 -22.99 -21.38 -13.27
N THR A 141 -21.96 -22.19 -13.39
CA THR A 141 -21.66 -23.27 -12.44
C THR A 141 -20.54 -22.80 -11.50
N TYR A 142 -20.89 -22.43 -10.28
CA TYR A 142 -19.96 -21.93 -9.28
C TYR A 142 -19.25 -23.06 -8.54
N SER A 143 -17.92 -22.94 -8.40
CA SER A 143 -17.08 -23.88 -7.66
C SER A 143 -16.82 -23.38 -6.24
N TYR A 144 -17.79 -23.49 -5.36
CA TYR A 144 -17.68 -23.07 -3.95
C TYR A 144 -16.58 -23.80 -3.18
N ALA A 145 -16.25 -25.03 -3.56
CA ALA A 145 -15.16 -25.79 -2.95
C ALA A 145 -13.77 -25.21 -3.24
N ASN A 146 -13.63 -24.44 -4.31
CA ASN A 146 -12.38 -23.82 -4.74
C ASN A 146 -12.39 -22.30 -4.54
N ALA A 147 -13.26 -21.79 -3.69
CA ALA A 147 -13.26 -20.38 -3.36
C ALA A 147 -11.98 -19.97 -2.64
N MET A 148 -11.56 -18.72 -2.87
CA MET A 148 -10.37 -18.14 -2.23
C MET A 148 -10.75 -16.84 -1.56
N PHE A 149 -10.31 -16.67 -0.33
CA PHE A 149 -10.32 -15.40 0.35
C PHE A 149 -9.00 -14.67 0.06
N CYS A 150 -9.08 -13.39 -0.26
CA CYS A 150 -7.94 -12.59 -0.69
C CYS A 150 -7.89 -11.30 0.10
N VAL A 151 -6.69 -10.97 0.60
CA VAL A 151 -6.40 -9.69 1.27
C VAL A 151 -5.19 -9.06 0.60
N GLU A 152 -5.36 -7.86 0.07
CA GLU A 152 -4.27 -7.05 -0.43
C GLU A 152 -3.67 -6.25 0.74
N VAL A 153 -2.46 -6.62 1.14
CA VAL A 153 -1.78 -6.05 2.29
C VAL A 153 -0.31 -5.78 2.00
N SER A 154 0.24 -4.78 2.66
CA SER A 154 1.67 -4.51 2.63
C SER A 154 2.45 -5.60 3.37
N ASP A 155 3.13 -6.48 2.64
CA ASP A 155 3.84 -7.65 3.16
C ASP A 155 5.06 -7.30 4.04
N ARG A 156 5.72 -6.18 3.76
CA ARG A 156 6.92 -5.74 4.51
C ARG A 156 6.62 -5.37 5.97
N SER A 157 5.39 -5.05 6.27
CA SER A 157 4.94 -4.66 7.61
C SER A 157 4.52 -5.85 8.47
N LEU A 158 4.45 -7.06 7.90
CA LEU A 158 4.08 -8.27 8.63
C LEU A 158 5.28 -8.83 9.39
N MET A 159 5.09 -9.11 10.67
CA MET A 159 6.10 -9.73 11.53
C MET A 159 6.07 -11.26 11.41
N GLU A 160 4.91 -11.81 11.13
CA GLU A 160 4.68 -13.25 10.94
C GLU A 160 3.55 -13.48 9.93
N LYS A 161 3.36 -14.72 9.51
CA LYS A 161 2.24 -15.08 8.62
C LYS A 161 0.92 -14.78 9.31
N PRO A 162 -0.01 -14.11 8.62
CA PRO A 162 -1.34 -13.84 9.17
C PRO A 162 -2.12 -15.14 9.39
N VAL A 163 -3.05 -15.09 10.33
CA VAL A 163 -3.91 -16.22 10.65
C VAL A 163 -5.30 -15.93 10.09
N PHE A 164 -5.78 -16.82 9.22
CA PHE A 164 -7.09 -16.72 8.58
C PHE A 164 -8.05 -17.77 9.16
N LYS A 165 -9.28 -17.34 9.53
CA LYS A 165 -10.26 -18.18 10.21
C LYS A 165 -11.68 -18.01 9.67
N ILE A 166 -12.43 -19.09 9.68
CA ILE A 166 -13.90 -19.07 9.63
C ILE A 166 -14.41 -19.87 10.85
N GLY A 167 -15.11 -19.22 11.75
CA GLY A 167 -15.39 -19.80 13.07
C GLY A 167 -14.07 -20.14 13.77
N ASP A 168 -13.95 -21.36 14.25
CA ASP A 168 -12.74 -21.86 14.92
C ASP A 168 -11.71 -22.50 13.97
N LYS A 169 -12.06 -22.66 12.71
CA LYS A 169 -11.20 -23.33 11.73
C LYS A 169 -10.19 -22.36 11.14
N VAL A 170 -8.89 -22.70 11.27
CA VAL A 170 -7.76 -21.98 10.67
C VAL A 170 -7.48 -22.53 9.27
N TYR A 171 -7.19 -21.61 8.35
CA TYR A 171 -6.84 -21.94 6.97
C TYR A 171 -5.41 -21.53 6.65
N PRO A 172 -4.65 -22.37 5.91
CA PRO A 172 -3.31 -22.02 5.49
C PRO A 172 -3.35 -20.86 4.52
N VAL A 173 -2.37 -19.96 4.65
CA VAL A 173 -2.24 -18.78 3.78
C VAL A 173 -1.08 -18.93 2.81
N GLU A 174 -1.28 -18.41 1.61
CA GLU A 174 -0.29 -18.37 0.53
C GLU A 174 -0.19 -16.94 -0.01
N TYR A 175 0.99 -16.56 -0.51
CA TYR A 175 1.18 -15.30 -1.23
C TYR A 175 0.94 -15.55 -2.71
N THR A 176 0.01 -14.84 -3.30
CA THR A 176 -0.40 -15.02 -4.70
C THR A 176 -0.51 -13.66 -5.39
N GLU A 177 -0.14 -13.62 -6.66
CA GLU A 177 -0.43 -12.47 -7.51
C GLU A 177 -1.78 -12.71 -8.21
N ILE A 178 -2.69 -11.75 -8.08
CA ILE A 178 -4.02 -11.81 -8.68
C ILE A 178 -4.16 -10.68 -9.69
N ASP A 179 -4.59 -11.03 -10.90
CA ASP A 179 -4.92 -10.07 -11.94
C ASP A 179 -6.40 -9.66 -11.83
N TYR A 180 -6.62 -8.43 -11.41
CA TYR A 180 -7.95 -7.84 -11.29
C TYR A 180 -8.54 -7.32 -12.60
N ALA A 181 -7.81 -7.39 -13.71
CA ALA A 181 -8.18 -6.73 -14.96
C ALA A 181 -9.56 -7.10 -15.48
N THR A 182 -10.07 -8.25 -15.11
CA THR A 182 -11.31 -8.80 -15.64
C THR A 182 -12.57 -8.46 -14.86
N ALA A 183 -12.44 -7.99 -13.61
CA ALA A 183 -13.63 -7.90 -12.73
C ALA A 183 -14.17 -6.49 -12.46
N TYR A 184 -13.33 -5.47 -12.40
CA TYR A 184 -13.75 -4.17 -11.86
C TYR A 184 -13.37 -2.94 -12.69
N SER A 185 -12.69 -3.10 -13.80
CA SER A 185 -12.19 -1.96 -14.55
C SER A 185 -12.80 -1.89 -15.93
N MET A 186 -13.66 -0.90 -16.16
CA MET A 186 -13.86 -0.32 -17.50
C MET A 186 -12.57 0.36 -18.02
N SER A 187 -11.51 0.41 -17.21
CA SER A 187 -10.18 0.88 -17.54
C SER A 187 -9.31 -0.30 -17.95
N LYS A 188 -8.75 -0.24 -19.16
CA LYS A 188 -7.91 -1.25 -19.81
C LYS A 188 -6.54 -1.50 -19.14
N SER A 189 -6.33 -1.13 -17.90
CA SER A 189 -5.07 -1.32 -17.18
C SER A 189 -5.24 -2.43 -16.16
N ALA A 190 -4.70 -3.61 -16.49
CA ALA A 190 -4.60 -4.72 -15.55
C ALA A 190 -3.79 -4.29 -14.32
N LYS A 191 -4.38 -4.29 -13.13
CA LYS A 191 -3.66 -4.09 -11.88
C LYS A 191 -3.35 -5.47 -11.31
N ILE A 192 -2.11 -5.90 -11.44
CA ILE A 192 -1.62 -7.09 -10.73
C ILE A 192 -1.40 -6.68 -9.27
N SER A 193 -2.13 -7.30 -8.36
CA SER A 193 -1.98 -7.06 -6.93
C SER A 193 -1.43 -8.29 -6.22
N LYS A 194 -0.51 -8.05 -5.29
CA LYS A 194 0.02 -9.08 -4.40
C LYS A 194 -0.96 -9.27 -3.25
N CYS A 195 -1.50 -10.46 -3.17
CA CYS A 195 -2.48 -10.80 -2.17
C CYS A 195 -2.00 -11.94 -1.26
N ILE A 196 -2.45 -11.90 -0.03
CA ILE A 196 -2.42 -13.06 0.84
C ILE A 196 -3.74 -13.79 0.63
N THR A 197 -3.67 -15.05 0.27
CA THR A 197 -4.84 -15.86 -0.09
C THR A 197 -4.96 -17.07 0.80
N ALA A 198 -6.19 -17.52 0.99
CA ALA A 198 -6.50 -18.83 1.57
C ALA A 198 -7.60 -19.52 0.76
N LYS A 199 -7.39 -20.79 0.42
CA LYS A 199 -8.45 -21.63 -0.17
C LYS A 199 -9.45 -22.04 0.89
N ILE A 200 -10.72 -21.74 0.64
CA ILE A 200 -11.78 -21.89 1.62
C ILE A 200 -12.99 -22.55 0.95
N PRO A 201 -13.29 -23.79 1.28
CA PRO A 201 -14.53 -24.40 0.82
C PRO A 201 -15.71 -23.67 1.48
N LEU A 202 -16.53 -23.02 0.65
CA LEU A 202 -17.71 -22.30 1.10
C LEU A 202 -18.90 -23.25 1.26
N GLY A 203 -19.62 -23.06 2.35
CA GLY A 203 -20.89 -23.74 2.59
C GLY A 203 -22.07 -22.78 2.39
N ASN A 204 -22.59 -22.27 3.51
CA ASN A 204 -23.72 -21.36 3.52
C ASN A 204 -23.30 -19.90 3.44
N SER A 205 -24.15 -19.06 2.86
CA SER A 205 -24.06 -17.61 2.87
C SER A 205 -25.02 -17.06 3.93
N PRO A 206 -24.65 -15.94 4.65
CA PRO A 206 -23.36 -15.27 4.59
C PRO A 206 -22.24 -16.03 5.34
N VAL A 207 -20.99 -15.71 5.01
CA VAL A 207 -19.80 -16.22 5.71
C VAL A 207 -19.05 -15.08 6.38
N VAL A 208 -18.64 -15.30 7.64
CA VAL A 208 -17.82 -14.38 8.40
C VAL A 208 -16.39 -14.89 8.41
N PHE A 209 -15.52 -14.06 7.92
CA PHE A 209 -14.10 -14.33 7.80
C PHE A 209 -13.31 -13.44 8.77
N LYS A 210 -12.35 -14.02 9.48
CA LYS A 210 -11.46 -13.30 10.40
C LYS A 210 -10.02 -13.45 9.96
N SER A 211 -9.27 -12.38 10.05
CA SER A 211 -7.84 -12.37 9.82
C SER A 211 -7.12 -11.59 10.90
N ASP A 212 -6.09 -12.22 11.48
CA ASP A 212 -5.27 -11.65 12.53
C ASP A 212 -3.86 -11.43 12.00
N TYR A 213 -3.32 -10.24 12.23
CA TYR A 213 -2.01 -9.82 11.76
C TYR A 213 -1.17 -9.32 12.93
N LYS A 214 0.11 -9.72 12.99
CA LYS A 214 1.12 -9.04 13.78
C LYS A 214 1.94 -8.15 12.89
N ILE A 215 1.95 -6.88 13.18
CA ILE A 215 2.51 -5.85 12.31
C ILE A 215 3.57 -5.02 13.01
N ARG A 216 4.46 -4.48 12.19
CA ARG A 216 5.41 -3.46 12.56
C ARG A 216 5.53 -2.48 11.39
N GLY A 217 5.61 -1.19 11.72
CA GLY A 217 5.74 -0.17 10.69
C GLY A 217 6.17 1.17 11.23
N ALA A 218 6.22 2.15 10.33
CA ALA A 218 6.51 3.55 10.63
C ALA A 218 5.63 4.46 9.78
N GLU A 219 5.41 5.69 10.21
CA GLU A 219 4.65 6.77 9.56
C GLU A 219 3.16 6.50 9.40
N LYS A 220 2.75 5.48 8.65
CA LYS A 220 1.35 5.30 8.27
C LYS A 220 0.83 3.92 8.61
N PHE A 221 -0.29 3.90 9.29
CA PHE A 221 -1.16 2.76 9.47
C PHE A 221 -2.51 3.08 8.80
N SER A 222 -2.98 2.21 7.93
CA SER A 222 -4.24 2.44 7.20
C SER A 222 -4.99 1.13 6.96
N LEU A 223 -6.28 1.15 7.27
CA LEU A 223 -7.22 0.10 6.93
C LEU A 223 -8.29 0.73 6.02
N LYS A 224 -8.35 0.29 4.77
CA LYS A 224 -9.43 0.71 3.87
C LYS A 224 -10.66 -0.15 4.16
N LEU A 225 -11.66 0.45 4.76
CA LEU A 225 -12.96 -0.16 5.01
C LEU A 225 -13.84 0.13 3.80
N ILE A 226 -13.81 -0.76 2.80
CA ILE A 226 -14.69 -0.65 1.63
C ILE A 226 -15.87 -1.55 1.87
N SER A 227 -17.02 -0.97 2.25
CA SER A 227 -18.32 -1.62 2.17
C SER A 227 -18.97 -1.32 0.81
N GLN A 228 -19.80 -2.23 0.35
CA GLN A 228 -20.66 -1.98 -0.81
C GLN A 228 -21.62 -0.82 -0.56
#